data_232577200309a92d48bd8c68ba59ab0a
#
_entry.id   232577200309a92d48bd8c68ba59ab0a
#
_cell.length_a   1.000
_cell.length_b   1.000
_cell.length_c   1.000
_cell.angle_alpha   90.00
_cell.angle_beta   90.00
_cell.angle_gamma   90.00
#
_symmetry.space_group_name_H-M   'P 1'
#
loop_
_entity.id
_entity.type
_entity.pdbx_description
1 polymer ?
#
loop_
_entity_poly.entity_id
_entity_poly.type
_entity_poly.pdbx_seq_one_letter_code
_entity_poly.pdbx_strand_id
1 'polypeptide(L)'
;MTFKGVLFDFSGTLFRIESAGSWLRAALAGTGHDLSEAELARTAGELETAGALPGGARPTLPVPAHLGAVWAARDRSAAEHRAAFTGLSRLVSLPGPDLHDALYQRHMAPAAWTPYPDAAEVLGALRERGVAVGVVSNIGWDLRPVFREHGLDAHVGAYALSYEHGVQKPDPRLFAVACAALGVAPEDTLMVGDDRRADGGAAALGCAVRFVDHLPVAERPDGLRAVLGPAD
;
A
#
# COMPACT_ATOMS: atom_id res chain seq x y z
N MET A 1 -14.96 1.40 -23.35
CA MET A 1 -14.48 2.80 -23.12
C MET A 1 -12.97 2.73 -23.04
N THR A 2 -12.27 3.54 -23.79
CA THR A 2 -10.80 3.60 -23.75
C THR A 2 -10.41 4.73 -22.80
N PHE A 3 -9.82 4.40 -21.64
CA PHE A 3 -9.32 5.38 -20.70
C PHE A 3 -8.01 6.00 -21.23
N LYS A 4 -7.79 7.29 -20.94
CA LYS A 4 -6.54 8.00 -21.23
C LYS A 4 -5.56 7.93 -20.07
N GLY A 5 -6.07 7.68 -18.85
CA GLY A 5 -5.29 7.49 -17.63
C GLY A 5 -5.79 6.33 -16.80
N VAL A 6 -4.86 5.67 -16.09
CA VAL A 6 -5.16 4.67 -15.08
C VAL A 6 -4.39 5.00 -13.81
N LEU A 7 -5.11 5.12 -12.71
CA LEU A 7 -4.57 5.29 -11.38
C LEU A 7 -4.61 3.95 -10.65
N PHE A 8 -3.51 3.56 -10.05
CA PHE A 8 -3.44 2.35 -9.23
C PHE A 8 -3.21 2.68 -7.77
N ASP A 9 -3.87 1.97 -6.89
CA ASP A 9 -3.41 1.85 -5.51
C ASP A 9 -2.14 0.99 -5.44
N PHE A 10 -1.41 1.13 -4.33
CA PHE A 10 -0.14 0.43 -4.12
C PHE A 10 -0.33 -0.91 -3.42
N SER A 11 -0.71 -0.88 -2.13
CA SER A 11 -0.73 -2.05 -1.26
C SER A 11 -1.99 -2.89 -1.47
N GLY A 12 -1.83 -4.15 -1.82
CA GLY A 12 -2.96 -5.04 -2.16
C GLY A 12 -3.41 -4.92 -3.61
N THR A 13 -2.89 -3.94 -4.36
CA THR A 13 -3.21 -3.71 -5.78
C THR A 13 -2.02 -4.02 -6.68
N LEU A 14 -0.95 -3.22 -6.65
CA LEU A 14 0.27 -3.46 -7.43
C LEU A 14 1.30 -4.30 -6.66
N PHE A 15 1.35 -4.14 -5.35
CA PHE A 15 2.31 -4.81 -4.46
C PHE A 15 1.63 -5.44 -3.26
N ARG A 16 2.26 -6.44 -2.71
CA ARG A 16 1.89 -7.08 -1.46
C ARG A 16 3.03 -7.00 -0.46
N ILE A 17 2.75 -6.61 0.77
CA ILE A 17 3.71 -6.67 1.88
C ILE A 17 3.98 -8.12 2.25
N GLU A 18 5.20 -8.42 2.71
CA GLU A 18 5.56 -9.72 3.26
C GLU A 18 4.67 -10.14 4.44
N SER A 19 4.68 -11.41 4.79
CA SER A 19 3.93 -11.92 5.95
C SER A 19 4.45 -11.32 7.27
N ALA A 20 3.59 -11.22 8.28
CA ALA A 20 3.98 -10.74 9.62
C ALA A 20 5.15 -11.54 10.20
N GLY A 21 5.22 -12.85 9.93
CA GLY A 21 6.35 -13.69 10.36
C GLY A 21 7.66 -13.35 9.65
N SER A 22 7.63 -13.11 8.33
CA SER A 22 8.81 -12.67 7.58
C SER A 22 9.27 -11.28 8.02
N TRP A 23 8.34 -10.37 8.17
CA TRP A 23 8.57 -9.00 8.63
C TRP A 23 9.24 -8.96 10.03
N LEU A 24 8.71 -9.72 11.00
CA LEU A 24 9.28 -9.81 12.33
C LEU A 24 10.68 -10.44 12.31
N ARG A 25 10.86 -11.54 11.56
CA ARG A 25 12.19 -12.19 11.43
C ARG A 25 13.22 -11.25 10.82
N ALA A 26 12.86 -10.50 9.80
CA ALA A 26 13.74 -9.52 9.17
C ALA A 26 14.09 -8.35 10.10
N ALA A 27 13.15 -7.89 10.91
CA ALA A 27 13.40 -6.85 11.92
C ALA A 27 14.34 -7.35 13.03
N LEU A 28 14.16 -8.59 13.50
CA LEU A 28 15.03 -9.20 14.51
C LEU A 28 16.49 -9.30 14.06
N ALA A 29 16.73 -9.63 12.79
CA ALA A 29 18.08 -9.85 12.26
C ALA A 29 19.04 -8.66 12.46
N GLY A 30 18.52 -7.44 12.65
CA GLY A 30 19.32 -6.22 12.87
C GLY A 30 19.45 -5.79 14.32
N THR A 31 18.84 -6.49 15.29
CA THR A 31 18.69 -6.00 16.67
C THR A 31 19.45 -6.80 17.72
N GLY A 32 19.99 -7.96 17.39
CA GLY A 32 20.63 -8.84 18.37
C GLY A 32 19.65 -9.57 19.31
N HIS A 33 18.34 -9.40 19.13
CA HIS A 33 17.31 -10.18 19.81
C HIS A 33 17.01 -11.46 19.03
N ASP A 34 16.64 -12.51 19.75
CA ASP A 34 16.30 -13.80 19.17
C ASP A 34 14.97 -14.32 19.73
N LEU A 35 14.22 -15.04 18.92
CA LEU A 35 12.97 -15.71 19.28
C LEU A 35 13.02 -17.13 18.74
N SER A 36 12.56 -18.09 19.53
CA SER A 36 12.28 -19.44 19.00
C SER A 36 11.18 -19.36 17.93
N GLU A 37 11.11 -20.34 17.04
CA GLU A 37 10.08 -20.40 15.99
C GLU A 37 8.65 -20.34 16.55
N ALA A 38 8.39 -20.92 17.71
CA ALA A 38 7.10 -20.88 18.37
C ALA A 38 6.77 -19.47 18.89
N GLU A 39 7.74 -18.77 19.49
CA GLU A 39 7.60 -17.39 19.95
C GLU A 39 7.43 -16.44 18.76
N LEU A 40 8.19 -16.61 17.69
CA LEU A 40 8.09 -15.81 16.48
C LEU A 40 6.69 -15.94 15.86
N ALA A 41 6.18 -17.16 15.70
CA ALA A 41 4.84 -17.39 15.13
C ALA A 41 3.75 -16.74 15.99
N ARG A 42 3.83 -16.89 17.33
CA ARG A 42 2.89 -16.28 18.27
C ARG A 42 2.94 -14.75 18.19
N THR A 43 4.13 -14.17 18.28
CA THR A 43 4.34 -12.71 18.29
C THR A 43 3.92 -12.09 16.95
N ALA A 44 4.21 -12.74 15.83
CA ALA A 44 3.75 -12.31 14.51
C ALA A 44 2.21 -12.30 14.42
N GLY A 45 1.52 -13.30 14.95
CA GLY A 45 0.06 -13.35 15.02
C GLY A 45 -0.54 -12.25 15.91
N GLU A 46 0.12 -11.93 17.04
CA GLU A 46 -0.29 -10.83 17.92
C GLU A 46 -0.12 -9.47 17.21
N LEU A 47 0.99 -9.24 16.50
CA LEU A 47 1.24 -8.03 15.72
C LEU A 47 0.24 -7.87 14.56
N GLU A 48 -0.10 -8.96 13.89
CA GLU A 48 -1.12 -8.97 12.84
C GLU A 48 -2.51 -8.65 13.40
N THR A 49 -2.88 -9.27 14.53
CA THR A 49 -4.15 -9.00 15.24
C THR A 49 -4.25 -7.54 15.66
N ALA A 50 -3.15 -6.95 16.12
CA ALA A 50 -3.07 -5.53 16.45
C ALA A 50 -3.10 -4.61 15.20
N GLY A 51 -2.91 -5.13 13.99
CA GLY A 51 -2.81 -4.35 12.76
C GLY A 51 -1.53 -3.52 12.67
N ALA A 52 -0.45 -3.99 13.28
CA ALA A 52 0.80 -3.25 13.41
C ALA A 52 1.66 -3.23 12.13
N LEU A 53 1.39 -4.13 11.18
CA LEU A 53 2.09 -4.20 9.90
C LEU A 53 1.41 -3.29 8.87
N PRO A 54 2.03 -2.18 8.43
CA PRO A 54 1.49 -1.33 7.37
C PRO A 54 1.33 -2.13 6.06
N GLY A 55 0.17 -1.99 5.40
CA GLY A 55 -0.15 -2.76 4.20
C GLY A 55 -0.55 -4.22 4.45
N GLY A 56 -0.51 -4.67 5.70
CA GLY A 56 -0.99 -5.97 6.15
C GLY A 56 -2.49 -6.00 6.47
N ALA A 57 -2.88 -6.96 7.30
CA ALA A 57 -4.25 -7.07 7.77
C ALA A 57 -4.67 -5.85 8.61
N ARG A 58 -5.94 -5.47 8.53
CA ARG A 58 -6.50 -4.44 9.41
C ARG A 58 -6.56 -4.97 10.85
N PRO A 59 -6.50 -4.07 11.86
CA PRO A 59 -6.71 -4.49 13.24
C PRO A 59 -8.00 -5.28 13.38
N THR A 60 -7.93 -6.46 14.00
CA THR A 60 -9.11 -7.28 14.31
C THR A 60 -9.75 -6.89 15.63
N LEU A 61 -9.00 -6.20 16.48
CA LEU A 61 -9.46 -5.61 17.74
C LEU A 61 -9.69 -4.10 17.57
N PRO A 62 -10.58 -3.50 18.37
CA PRO A 62 -10.75 -2.05 18.36
C PRO A 62 -9.43 -1.34 18.68
N VAL A 63 -9.09 -0.34 17.86
CA VAL A 63 -7.94 0.52 18.14
C VAL A 63 -8.16 1.25 19.46
N PRO A 64 -7.19 1.20 20.41
CA PRO A 64 -7.34 1.86 21.70
C PRO A 64 -7.67 3.34 21.57
N ALA A 65 -8.50 3.87 22.47
CA ALA A 65 -9.00 5.24 22.39
C ALA A 65 -7.87 6.29 22.31
N HIS A 66 -6.74 6.07 23.00
CA HIS A 66 -5.59 6.98 22.95
C HIS A 66 -4.86 6.99 21.59
N LEU A 67 -5.05 5.97 20.77
CA LEU A 67 -4.52 5.91 19.39
C LEU A 67 -5.56 6.33 18.34
N GLY A 68 -6.83 6.49 18.71
CA GLY A 68 -7.93 6.69 17.77
C GLY A 68 -7.74 7.88 16.84
N ALA A 69 -7.30 9.02 17.35
CA ALA A 69 -7.08 10.23 16.57
C ALA A 69 -5.92 10.06 15.57
N VAL A 70 -4.78 9.55 16.02
CA VAL A 70 -3.60 9.33 15.15
C VAL A 70 -3.88 8.23 14.13
N TRP A 71 -4.63 7.18 14.50
CA TRP A 71 -5.06 6.14 13.57
C TRP A 71 -5.97 6.67 12.45
N ALA A 72 -6.89 7.56 12.77
CA ALA A 72 -7.77 8.19 11.78
C ALA A 72 -7.01 9.09 10.79
N ALA A 73 -5.91 9.70 11.22
CA ALA A 73 -5.09 10.60 10.42
C ALA A 73 -3.78 9.95 9.90
N ARG A 74 -3.58 8.64 10.15
CA ARG A 74 -2.29 7.94 10.01
C ARG A 74 -1.57 8.14 8.67
N ASP A 75 -2.31 8.34 7.59
CA ASP A 75 -1.74 8.45 6.25
C ASP A 75 -1.62 9.91 5.77
N ARG A 76 -1.83 10.91 6.66
CA ARG A 76 -1.73 12.33 6.32
C ARG A 76 -0.31 12.89 6.42
N SER A 77 0.53 12.24 7.21
CA SER A 77 1.94 12.63 7.35
C SER A 77 2.80 11.44 7.76
N ALA A 78 4.10 11.53 7.50
CA ALA A 78 5.07 10.52 7.95
C ALA A 78 5.08 10.36 9.48
N ALA A 79 4.89 11.46 10.22
CA ALA A 79 4.87 11.44 11.68
C ALA A 79 3.64 10.70 12.22
N GLU A 80 2.45 10.98 11.68
CA GLU A 80 1.21 10.30 12.06
C GLU A 80 1.26 8.81 11.69
N HIS A 81 1.77 8.48 10.52
CA HIS A 81 1.93 7.09 10.09
C HIS A 81 2.85 6.31 11.05
N ARG A 82 4.04 6.86 11.35
CA ARG A 82 4.94 6.24 12.32
C ARG A 82 4.28 6.10 13.70
N ALA A 83 3.66 7.16 14.21
CA ALA A 83 3.02 7.15 15.53
C ALA A 83 1.88 6.11 15.61
N ALA A 84 1.07 5.98 14.56
CA ALA A 84 -0.02 5.01 14.50
C ALA A 84 0.51 3.57 14.56
N PHE A 85 1.39 3.20 13.65
CA PHE A 85 1.86 1.81 13.52
C PHE A 85 2.83 1.40 14.64
N THR A 86 3.72 2.29 15.11
CA THR A 86 4.52 2.00 16.31
C THR A 86 3.66 1.98 17.58
N GLY A 87 2.59 2.77 17.64
CA GLY A 87 1.61 2.71 18.72
C GLY A 87 0.91 1.36 18.78
N LEU A 88 0.48 0.82 17.62
CA LEU A 88 -0.12 -0.52 17.55
C LEU A 88 0.88 -1.63 17.88
N SER A 89 2.13 -1.55 17.39
CA SER A 89 3.14 -2.55 17.74
C SER A 89 3.45 -2.60 19.23
N ARG A 90 3.37 -1.46 19.96
CA ARG A 90 3.55 -1.40 21.41
C ARG A 90 2.44 -2.06 22.23
N LEU A 91 1.35 -2.47 21.60
CA LEU A 91 0.33 -3.31 22.24
C LEU A 91 0.79 -4.77 22.40
N VAL A 92 1.87 -5.14 21.71
CA VAL A 92 2.46 -6.48 21.75
C VAL A 92 3.78 -6.44 22.52
N SER A 93 3.99 -7.44 23.39
CA SER A 93 5.25 -7.58 24.11
C SER A 93 6.34 -8.08 23.20
N LEU A 94 7.40 -7.27 23.00
CA LEU A 94 8.57 -7.61 22.20
C LEU A 94 9.82 -7.77 23.09
N PRO A 95 10.86 -8.52 22.63
CA PRO A 95 12.10 -8.74 23.39
C PRO A 95 12.86 -7.46 23.75
N GLY A 96 12.72 -6.41 22.94
CA GLY A 96 13.35 -5.12 23.19
C GLY A 96 12.56 -3.95 22.62
N PRO A 97 12.67 -2.75 23.22
CA PRO A 97 11.93 -1.57 22.76
C PRO A 97 12.37 -1.05 21.38
N ASP A 98 13.58 -1.34 20.96
CA ASP A 98 14.17 -1.02 19.65
C ASP A 98 13.49 -1.76 18.49
N LEU A 99 12.88 -2.91 18.80
CA LEU A 99 12.14 -3.69 17.79
C LEU A 99 10.94 -2.96 17.21
N HIS A 100 10.26 -2.08 17.94
CA HIS A 100 9.16 -1.30 17.40
C HIS A 100 9.60 -0.39 16.26
N ASP A 101 10.77 0.21 16.41
CA ASP A 101 11.36 1.03 15.36
C ASP A 101 11.93 0.20 14.22
N ALA A 102 12.57 -0.95 14.51
CA ALA A 102 13.08 -1.87 13.50
C ALA A 102 11.95 -2.43 12.62
N LEU A 103 10.83 -2.81 13.21
CA LEU A 103 9.61 -3.22 12.50
C LEU A 103 9.10 -2.11 11.58
N TYR A 104 9.04 -0.87 12.08
CA TYR A 104 8.63 0.26 11.27
C TYR A 104 9.59 0.54 10.12
N GLN A 105 10.90 0.45 10.32
CA GLN A 105 11.89 0.61 9.26
C GLN A 105 11.80 -0.51 8.22
N ARG A 106 11.58 -1.75 8.67
CA ARG A 106 11.50 -2.90 7.76
C ARG A 106 10.39 -2.77 6.73
N HIS A 107 9.18 -2.30 7.09
CA HIS A 107 8.10 -2.19 6.12
C HIS A 107 8.35 -1.14 5.02
N MET A 108 9.24 -0.17 5.26
CA MET A 108 9.64 0.82 4.25
C MET A 108 10.71 0.31 3.30
N ALA A 109 11.37 -0.82 3.63
CA ALA A 109 12.40 -1.38 2.78
C ALA A 109 11.79 -1.99 1.50
N PRO A 110 12.37 -1.76 0.31
CA PRO A 110 11.89 -2.36 -0.93
C PRO A 110 11.72 -3.87 -0.88
N ALA A 111 12.65 -4.57 -0.21
CA ALA A 111 12.62 -6.02 -0.04
C ALA A 111 11.47 -6.55 0.83
N ALA A 112 10.68 -5.68 1.47
CA ALA A 112 9.46 -6.09 2.18
C ALA A 112 8.24 -6.22 1.25
N TRP A 113 8.36 -5.78 0.00
CA TRP A 113 7.26 -5.70 -0.94
C TRP A 113 7.49 -6.58 -2.16
N THR A 114 6.48 -7.32 -2.55
CA THR A 114 6.50 -8.18 -3.75
C THR A 114 5.44 -7.67 -4.73
N PRO A 115 5.78 -7.37 -6.00
CA PRO A 115 4.79 -7.01 -7.00
C PRO A 115 3.90 -8.21 -7.31
N TYR A 116 2.63 -7.96 -7.65
CA TYR A 116 1.80 -9.00 -8.21
C TYR A 116 2.31 -9.43 -9.58
N PRO A 117 2.16 -10.72 -9.97
CA PRO A 117 2.83 -11.30 -11.13
C PRO A 117 2.55 -10.58 -12.46
N ASP A 118 1.35 -10.04 -12.60
CA ASP A 118 0.90 -9.33 -13.80
C ASP A 118 1.14 -7.82 -13.77
N ALA A 119 1.70 -7.26 -12.68
CA ALA A 119 1.89 -5.82 -12.55
C ALA A 119 2.80 -5.25 -13.64
N ALA A 120 3.97 -5.86 -13.88
CA ALA A 120 4.92 -5.39 -14.90
C ALA A 120 4.33 -5.46 -16.31
N GLU A 121 3.65 -6.56 -16.65
CA GLU A 121 2.98 -6.76 -17.93
C GLU A 121 1.92 -5.68 -18.17
N VAL A 122 1.04 -5.47 -17.18
CA VAL A 122 -0.07 -4.52 -17.30
C VAL A 122 0.41 -3.08 -17.41
N LEU A 123 1.36 -2.68 -16.55
CA LEU A 123 1.93 -1.33 -16.58
C LEU A 123 2.68 -1.06 -17.89
N GLY A 124 3.43 -2.04 -18.39
CA GLY A 124 4.12 -1.99 -19.69
C GLY A 124 3.14 -1.83 -20.85
N ALA A 125 2.10 -2.67 -20.90
CA ALA A 125 1.08 -2.63 -21.95
C ALA A 125 0.30 -1.31 -21.97
N LEU A 126 -0.02 -0.74 -20.80
CA LEU A 126 -0.67 0.57 -20.73
C LEU A 126 0.24 1.67 -21.31
N ARG A 127 1.52 1.66 -20.97
CA ARG A 127 2.50 2.61 -21.52
C ARG A 127 2.63 2.48 -23.03
N GLU A 128 2.73 1.27 -23.56
CA GLU A 128 2.80 1.01 -25.02
C GLU A 128 1.57 1.52 -25.77
N ARG A 129 0.41 1.48 -25.13
CA ARG A 129 -0.86 2.03 -25.63
C ARG A 129 -0.98 3.56 -25.47
N GLY A 130 0.03 4.22 -24.89
CA GLY A 130 -0.01 5.67 -24.63
C GLY A 130 -0.97 6.06 -23.51
N VAL A 131 -1.37 5.12 -22.64
CA VAL A 131 -2.23 5.40 -21.47
C VAL A 131 -1.35 5.87 -20.33
N ALA A 132 -1.68 7.04 -19.77
CA ALA A 132 -0.94 7.60 -18.62
C ALA A 132 -1.19 6.78 -17.35
N VAL A 133 -0.13 6.42 -16.63
CA VAL A 133 -0.21 5.63 -15.40
C VAL A 133 0.20 6.46 -14.20
N GLY A 134 -0.61 6.45 -13.14
CA GLY A 134 -0.30 7.06 -11.84
C GLY A 134 -0.51 6.11 -10.69
N VAL A 135 0.13 6.41 -9.56
CA VAL A 135 -0.07 5.71 -8.28
C VAL A 135 -0.70 6.67 -7.27
N VAL A 136 -1.81 6.24 -6.63
CA VAL A 136 -2.52 7.00 -5.60
C VAL A 136 -2.60 6.15 -4.34
N SER A 137 -1.82 6.48 -3.32
CA SER A 137 -1.71 5.65 -2.13
C SER A 137 -1.90 6.41 -0.83
N ASN A 138 -2.63 5.79 0.10
CA ASN A 138 -2.65 6.16 1.51
C ASN A 138 -1.41 5.57 2.17
N ILE A 139 -0.39 6.41 2.42
CA ILE A 139 0.94 6.00 2.84
C ILE A 139 1.65 7.12 3.59
N GLY A 140 2.59 6.80 4.47
CA GLY A 140 3.37 7.78 5.23
C GLY A 140 4.84 7.89 4.82
N TRP A 141 5.24 7.36 3.65
CA TRP A 141 6.64 7.33 3.20
C TRP A 141 6.74 7.23 1.67
N ASP A 142 7.94 7.47 1.11
CA ASP A 142 8.15 7.48 -0.34
C ASP A 142 8.20 6.07 -0.94
N LEU A 143 7.25 5.75 -1.80
CA LEU A 143 7.14 4.46 -2.51
C LEU A 143 8.08 4.32 -3.72
N ARG A 144 8.64 5.40 -4.23
CA ARG A 144 9.45 5.40 -5.46
C ARG A 144 10.66 4.44 -5.39
N PRO A 145 11.34 4.27 -4.21
CA PRO A 145 12.40 3.26 -4.08
C PRO A 145 11.92 1.83 -4.32
N VAL A 146 10.69 1.48 -3.89
CA VAL A 146 10.10 0.14 -4.13
C VAL A 146 9.90 -0.08 -5.63
N PHE A 147 9.31 0.88 -6.33
CA PHE A 147 9.10 0.77 -7.77
C PHE A 147 10.42 0.65 -8.54
N ARG A 148 11.46 1.40 -8.15
CA ARG A 148 12.80 1.30 -8.76
C ARG A 148 13.44 -0.05 -8.55
N GLU A 149 13.39 -0.60 -7.35
CA GLU A 149 13.95 -1.92 -7.01
C GLU A 149 13.36 -3.02 -7.89
N HIS A 150 12.06 -2.92 -8.19
CA HIS A 150 11.35 -3.89 -9.01
C HIS A 150 11.26 -3.51 -10.50
N GLY A 151 11.94 -2.44 -10.93
CA GLY A 151 11.99 -2.01 -12.33
C GLY A 151 10.66 -1.47 -12.89
N LEU A 152 9.74 -1.05 -12.01
CA LEU A 152 8.41 -0.58 -12.41
C LEU A 152 8.28 0.94 -12.47
N ASP A 153 9.25 1.69 -11.98
CA ASP A 153 9.23 3.16 -11.93
C ASP A 153 9.14 3.82 -13.32
N ALA A 154 9.77 3.21 -14.33
CA ALA A 154 9.72 3.70 -15.71
C ALA A 154 8.31 3.70 -16.32
N HIS A 155 7.36 2.97 -15.75
CA HIS A 155 5.98 2.88 -16.22
C HIS A 155 5.05 3.89 -15.53
N VAL A 156 5.49 4.55 -14.45
CA VAL A 156 4.65 5.42 -13.62
C VAL A 156 4.98 6.88 -13.90
N GLY A 157 4.01 7.61 -14.42
CA GLY A 157 4.15 9.04 -14.75
C GLY A 157 3.91 9.98 -13.56
N ALA A 158 3.14 9.56 -12.55
CA ALA A 158 2.84 10.39 -11.38
C ALA A 158 2.61 9.56 -10.12
N TYR A 159 2.96 10.15 -8.96
CA TYR A 159 2.67 9.62 -7.63
C TYR A 159 1.89 10.66 -6.85
N ALA A 160 0.70 10.29 -6.35
CA ALA A 160 -0.06 11.07 -5.37
C ALA A 160 -0.05 10.32 -4.04
N LEU A 161 0.93 10.62 -3.22
CA LEU A 161 1.14 9.98 -1.92
C LEU A 161 0.51 10.84 -0.83
N SER A 162 -0.37 10.28 -0.04
CA SER A 162 -1.22 11.03 0.91
C SER A 162 -0.41 11.89 1.88
N TYR A 163 0.75 11.40 2.35
CA TYR A 163 1.61 12.13 3.28
C TYR A 163 2.25 13.39 2.67
N GLU A 164 2.44 13.44 1.34
CA GLU A 164 2.97 14.62 0.63
C GLU A 164 1.93 15.73 0.52
N HIS A 165 0.64 15.40 0.60
CA HIS A 165 -0.49 16.31 0.38
C HIS A 165 -1.33 16.58 1.63
N GLY A 166 -1.09 15.90 2.74
CA GLY A 166 -1.87 16.03 3.97
C GLY A 166 -3.32 15.55 3.85
N VAL A 167 -3.66 14.83 2.78
CA VAL A 167 -4.99 14.25 2.48
C VAL A 167 -4.88 12.77 2.18
N GLN A 168 -5.87 12.01 2.61
CA GLN A 168 -5.92 10.56 2.39
C GLN A 168 -7.20 10.15 1.67
N LYS A 169 -7.16 9.11 0.85
CA LYS A 169 -8.35 8.47 0.28
C LYS A 169 -9.34 8.11 1.40
N PRO A 170 -10.63 8.30 1.25
CA PRO A 170 -11.38 8.54 0.01
C PRO A 170 -11.55 10.02 -0.40
N ASP A 171 -10.81 10.96 0.19
CA ASP A 171 -10.92 12.37 -0.18
C ASP A 171 -10.61 12.56 -1.68
N PRO A 172 -11.54 13.13 -2.49
CA PRO A 172 -11.37 13.26 -3.94
C PRO A 172 -10.17 14.13 -4.32
N ARG A 173 -9.68 15.00 -3.42
CA ARG A 173 -8.54 15.88 -3.68
C ARG A 173 -7.26 15.09 -4.00
N LEU A 174 -7.04 13.90 -3.39
CA LEU A 174 -5.86 13.11 -3.67
C LEU A 174 -5.88 12.54 -5.10
N PHE A 175 -7.04 12.12 -5.58
CA PHE A 175 -7.20 11.65 -6.97
C PHE A 175 -7.08 12.80 -7.96
N ALA A 176 -7.59 13.99 -7.62
CA ALA A 176 -7.44 15.20 -8.45
C ALA A 176 -5.97 15.58 -8.64
N VAL A 177 -5.13 15.46 -7.60
CA VAL A 177 -3.67 15.65 -7.70
C VAL A 177 -3.06 14.71 -8.73
N ALA A 178 -3.42 13.42 -8.69
CA ALA A 178 -2.90 12.42 -9.63
C ALA A 178 -3.34 12.70 -11.08
N CYS A 179 -4.63 13.00 -11.29
CA CYS A 179 -5.17 13.34 -12.62
C CYS A 179 -4.49 14.57 -13.19
N ALA A 180 -4.32 15.64 -12.39
CA ALA A 180 -3.63 16.86 -12.80
C ALA A 180 -2.17 16.62 -13.16
N ALA A 181 -1.45 15.83 -12.36
CA ALA A 181 -0.05 15.48 -12.62
C ALA A 181 0.15 14.67 -13.90
N LEU A 182 -0.84 13.84 -14.27
CA LEU A 182 -0.84 13.07 -15.52
C LEU A 182 -1.38 13.88 -16.72
N GLY A 183 -2.01 15.03 -16.49
CA GLY A 183 -2.67 15.80 -17.55
C GLY A 183 -3.90 15.11 -18.14
N VAL A 184 -4.62 14.30 -17.35
CA VAL A 184 -5.82 13.56 -17.77
C VAL A 184 -7.05 14.06 -17.04
N ALA A 185 -8.21 14.06 -17.72
CA ALA A 185 -9.48 14.38 -17.11
C ALA A 185 -9.99 13.22 -16.24
N PRO A 186 -10.63 13.49 -15.09
CA PRO A 186 -11.15 12.42 -14.23
C PRO A 186 -12.12 11.48 -14.95
N GLU A 187 -12.98 11.97 -15.81
CA GLU A 187 -13.94 11.19 -16.61
C GLU A 187 -13.28 10.26 -17.64
N ASP A 188 -12.02 10.55 -18.02
CA ASP A 188 -11.19 9.72 -18.89
C ASP A 188 -10.26 8.79 -18.09
N THR A 189 -10.43 8.70 -16.77
CA THR A 189 -9.51 8.01 -15.86
C THR A 189 -10.21 6.82 -15.18
N LEU A 190 -9.48 5.69 -15.11
CA LEU A 190 -9.86 4.52 -14.33
C LEU A 190 -9.03 4.47 -13.04
N MET A 191 -9.67 4.37 -11.88
CA MET A 191 -9.03 4.01 -10.62
C MET A 191 -9.12 2.51 -10.41
N VAL A 192 -7.99 1.86 -10.12
CA VAL A 192 -7.86 0.44 -9.80
C VAL A 192 -7.33 0.30 -8.37
N GLY A 193 -8.05 -0.40 -7.52
CA GLY A 193 -7.67 -0.59 -6.12
C GLY A 193 -8.35 -1.78 -5.47
N ASP A 194 -7.99 -2.10 -4.24
CA ASP A 194 -8.55 -3.21 -3.47
C ASP A 194 -9.50 -2.75 -2.35
N ASP A 195 -9.36 -1.51 -1.90
CA ASP A 195 -10.20 -0.95 -0.83
C ASP A 195 -11.41 -0.20 -1.39
N ARG A 196 -12.59 -0.85 -1.30
CA ARG A 196 -13.85 -0.27 -1.80
C ARG A 196 -14.18 1.09 -1.20
N ARG A 197 -13.78 1.39 0.04
CA ARG A 197 -14.01 2.67 0.69
C ARG A 197 -12.98 3.70 0.25
N ALA A 198 -11.71 3.38 0.34
CA ALA A 198 -10.63 4.32 0.02
C ALA A 198 -10.60 4.62 -1.47
N ASP A 199 -10.49 3.59 -2.32
CA ASP A 199 -10.33 3.74 -3.77
C ASP A 199 -11.63 4.13 -4.46
N GLY A 200 -12.77 3.68 -3.91
CA GLY A 200 -14.11 4.09 -4.37
C GLY A 200 -14.36 5.59 -4.30
N GLY A 201 -13.60 6.33 -3.49
CA GLY A 201 -13.65 7.79 -3.43
C GLY A 201 -13.35 8.49 -4.75
N ALA A 202 -12.64 7.85 -5.69
CA ALA A 202 -12.36 8.37 -7.03
C ALA A 202 -13.64 8.63 -7.84
N ALA A 203 -14.69 7.86 -7.59
CA ALA A 203 -15.99 8.06 -8.26
C ALA A 203 -16.62 9.44 -7.98
N ALA A 204 -16.35 10.04 -6.81
CA ALA A 204 -16.83 11.37 -6.48
C ALA A 204 -16.19 12.47 -7.37
N LEU A 205 -15.03 12.18 -7.98
CA LEU A 205 -14.36 13.06 -8.93
C LEU A 205 -14.81 12.81 -10.39
N GLY A 206 -15.54 11.73 -10.64
CA GLY A 206 -15.98 11.30 -11.97
C GLY A 206 -15.14 10.18 -12.59
N CYS A 207 -14.13 9.65 -11.89
CA CYS A 207 -13.36 8.52 -12.38
C CYS A 207 -14.21 7.24 -12.40
N ALA A 208 -13.99 6.39 -13.39
CA ALA A 208 -14.41 4.99 -13.31
C ALA A 208 -13.59 4.27 -12.22
N VAL A 209 -14.18 3.25 -11.59
CA VAL A 209 -13.49 2.49 -10.54
C VAL A 209 -13.59 1.00 -10.83
N ARG A 210 -12.49 0.29 -10.68
CA ARG A 210 -12.41 -1.17 -10.73
C ARG A 210 -11.73 -1.69 -9.48
N PHE A 211 -12.30 -2.74 -8.90
CA PHE A 211 -11.72 -3.38 -7.73
C PHE A 211 -11.04 -4.68 -8.11
N VAL A 212 -9.91 -4.93 -7.44
CA VAL A 212 -9.18 -6.21 -7.43
C VAL A 212 -9.26 -6.83 -6.04
N ASP A 213 -9.04 -8.13 -5.95
CA ASP A 213 -9.09 -8.81 -4.66
C ASP A 213 -7.75 -8.67 -3.92
N HIS A 214 -7.84 -8.41 -2.60
CA HIS A 214 -6.71 -8.34 -1.69
C HIS A 214 -6.27 -9.74 -1.25
N LEU A 215 -5.62 -10.49 -2.15
CA LEU A 215 -5.20 -11.87 -1.94
C LEU A 215 -3.66 -11.97 -1.82
N PRO A 216 -3.14 -13.06 -1.26
CA PRO A 216 -1.72 -13.39 -1.38
C PRO A 216 -1.27 -13.41 -2.85
N VAL A 217 0.00 -13.11 -3.10
CA VAL A 217 0.56 -13.01 -4.46
C VAL A 217 0.30 -14.29 -5.28
N ALA A 218 0.47 -15.46 -4.66
CA ALA A 218 0.26 -16.75 -5.33
C ALA A 218 -1.21 -17.03 -5.69
N GLU A 219 -2.16 -16.36 -5.03
CA GLU A 219 -3.59 -16.56 -5.24
C GLU A 219 -4.21 -15.54 -6.22
N ARG A 220 -3.42 -14.55 -6.66
CA ARG A 220 -3.84 -13.53 -7.64
C ARG A 220 -2.80 -13.36 -8.76
N PRO A 221 -2.65 -14.34 -9.64
CA PRO A 221 -1.62 -14.29 -10.69
C PRO A 221 -1.92 -13.30 -11.84
N ASP A 222 -3.19 -12.91 -12.04
CA ASP A 222 -3.66 -12.18 -13.23
C ASP A 222 -4.78 -11.16 -12.95
N GLY A 223 -4.93 -10.71 -11.70
CA GLY A 223 -6.02 -9.82 -11.27
C GLY A 223 -6.03 -8.45 -11.94
N LEU A 224 -4.89 -7.96 -12.42
CA LEU A 224 -4.75 -6.67 -13.10
C LEU A 224 -5.01 -6.73 -14.61
N ARG A 225 -4.88 -7.90 -15.25
CA ARG A 225 -5.04 -8.03 -16.72
C ARG A 225 -6.38 -7.53 -17.23
N ALA A 226 -7.43 -7.63 -16.42
CA ALA A 226 -8.74 -7.10 -16.76
C ALA A 226 -8.76 -5.58 -17.02
N VAL A 227 -7.73 -4.85 -16.59
CA VAL A 227 -7.56 -3.40 -16.87
C VAL A 227 -7.27 -3.15 -18.35
N LEU A 228 -6.64 -4.10 -19.02
CA LEU A 228 -6.29 -3.99 -20.45
C LEU A 228 -7.51 -4.13 -21.38
N GLY A 229 -8.67 -4.53 -20.87
CA GLY A 229 -9.85 -4.88 -21.67
C GLY A 229 -9.75 -6.30 -22.24
N PRO A 230 -10.74 -6.72 -23.04
CA PRO A 230 -10.65 -8.00 -23.74
C PRO A 230 -9.40 -7.99 -24.64
N ALA A 231 -8.71 -9.12 -24.73
CA ALA A 231 -7.68 -9.33 -25.73
C ALA A 231 -8.36 -9.28 -27.12
N ASP A 232 -7.82 -8.47 -28.01
CA ASP A 232 -8.26 -8.41 -29.40
C ASP A 232 -7.95 -9.72 -30.13
#